data_ea57e17f2f4025c32ae0d7b0df5d6ae5
#
_entry.id   ea57e17f2f4025c32ae0d7b0df5d6ae5
#
_cell.length_a   1.000
_cell.length_b   1.000
_cell.length_c   1.000
_cell.angle_alpha   90.00
_cell.angle_beta   90.00
_cell.angle_gamma   90.00
#
_symmetry.space_group_name_H-M   'P 1'
#
loop_
_entity.id
_entity.type
_entity.pdbx_description
1 polymer ?
#
loop_
_entity_poly.entity_id
_entity_poly.type
_entity_poly.pdbx_seq_one_letter_code
_entity_poly.pdbx_strand_id
1 'polypeptide(L)'
;MASSLRTLLSSTRTRPFQHQLNLRSPSTFRFLASMHTVPKLKDPSLFIEKSFVNGEFVSASSGETFEVHDPGTGKVIGKCAEFNKDDATKAVDAAEEALISFRKTLPRERSTLLRKWFNLMQENADDLATLITWENGKPLADAKGEVAYAANFFNWFSEEAPRLYGDVIPASVPGNRIMTIRQPVGIAGLITPWNFPAAMITRKIGPAIAAGCTVVAKSPAETPFTANALAELGRRAGIPKGVVNIITAQKHTAEIGELLTTDPRIKKVSFTGSTNVGKILMKQASSTLKKLSFELGGNAPFIVFDDCPDIDAAVAGAIACKFRSSGQTCVCANRIYVQKGIYDEFAKKFTEKVGQFHVGYGFDDGVTHGPVIHDRAVTKVQQHIDDATSKGAKVAIGGKALPDLGANFYSPTVLTGVTSDMKIASEETFGPVAPLFPFETEKEVVKLANAAEVGLAGYFFSRDVGRIYRVAEALECGMLGVNTGLISDPASPFGGVKESGFGREGSKYGIDEYTTIKSITIGGIQNELQG
;
A
#
# COMPACT_ATOMS: atom_id res chain seq x y z
N MET A 1 -54.56 -25.15 -36.72
CA MET A 1 -55.87 -24.55 -36.56
C MET A 1 -55.60 -23.16 -36.10
N ALA A 2 -55.45 -22.18 -36.88
CA ALA A 2 -56.38 -21.41 -37.74
C ALA A 2 -57.39 -20.59 -36.91
N SER A 3 -57.28 -19.31 -37.20
CA SER A 3 -58.26 -18.24 -37.28
C SER A 3 -58.31 -17.30 -36.07
N SER A 4 -58.49 -16.01 -36.18
CA SER A 4 -58.64 -14.99 -37.25
C SER A 4 -58.89 -13.64 -36.55
N LEU A 5 -58.20 -12.58 -36.97
CA LEU A 5 -58.67 -11.35 -37.60
C LEU A 5 -59.98 -10.69 -37.09
N ARG A 6 -59.92 -9.40 -36.67
CA ARG A 6 -60.43 -8.21 -37.35
C ARG A 6 -60.36 -6.95 -36.52
N THR A 7 -59.57 -6.00 -36.93
CA THR A 7 -59.85 -4.62 -37.42
C THR A 7 -61.00 -3.85 -36.79
N LEU A 8 -60.72 -2.67 -36.18
CA LEU A 8 -61.55 -1.48 -36.26
C LEU A 8 -60.68 -0.21 -36.27
N LEU A 9 -60.74 0.48 -37.37
CA LEU A 9 -60.28 1.85 -37.58
C LEU A 9 -61.29 2.84 -36.97
N SER A 10 -60.81 3.84 -36.21
CA SER A 10 -61.53 5.11 -36.13
C SER A 10 -60.53 6.27 -36.03
N SER A 11 -60.72 7.19 -36.95
CA SER A 11 -60.03 8.45 -37.15
C SER A 11 -60.29 9.46 -36.04
N THR A 12 -59.24 10.17 -35.56
CA THR A 12 -59.43 11.51 -34.98
C THR A 12 -58.16 12.36 -35.12
N ARG A 13 -58.33 13.37 -35.92
CA ARG A 13 -57.78 14.73 -36.00
C ARG A 13 -56.50 15.05 -35.23
N THR A 14 -55.47 15.37 -35.96
CA THR A 14 -54.26 16.11 -35.61
C THR A 14 -54.55 17.52 -35.09
N ARG A 15 -54.01 17.88 -33.92
CA ARG A 15 -53.77 19.27 -33.53
C ARG A 15 -52.26 19.45 -33.33
N PRO A 16 -51.65 20.56 -33.74
CA PRO A 16 -50.22 20.79 -33.55
C PRO A 16 -49.92 21.17 -32.10
N PHE A 17 -49.03 20.41 -31.46
CA PHE A 17 -48.46 20.79 -30.17
C PHE A 17 -47.30 21.77 -30.41
N GLN A 18 -47.48 23.01 -29.99
CA GLN A 18 -46.39 23.97 -29.81
C GLN A 18 -45.54 23.52 -28.63
N HIS A 19 -44.29 23.08 -28.88
CA HIS A 19 -43.30 22.94 -27.85
C HIS A 19 -42.79 24.31 -27.41
N GLN A 20 -43.25 24.77 -26.27
CA GLN A 20 -42.55 25.81 -25.51
C GLN A 20 -41.29 25.17 -24.91
N LEU A 21 -40.13 25.56 -25.43
CA LEU A 21 -38.81 25.33 -24.82
C LEU A 21 -38.74 26.16 -23.52
N ASN A 22 -39.02 25.53 -22.39
CA ASN A 22 -38.65 26.07 -21.10
C ASN A 22 -37.13 25.91 -20.94
N LEU A 23 -36.41 26.98 -21.29
CA LEU A 23 -35.02 27.19 -20.87
C LEU A 23 -35.02 27.31 -19.33
N ARG A 24 -34.77 26.20 -18.65
CA ARG A 24 -34.40 26.25 -17.24
C ARG A 24 -33.03 26.93 -17.17
N SER A 25 -32.98 28.10 -16.52
CA SER A 25 -31.76 28.79 -16.11
C SER A 25 -30.84 27.82 -15.37
N PRO A 26 -29.49 27.95 -15.54
CA PRO A 26 -28.56 27.13 -14.79
C PRO A 26 -28.77 27.39 -13.29
N SER A 27 -29.14 26.35 -12.56
CA SER A 27 -29.17 26.37 -11.12
C SER A 27 -27.76 26.75 -10.63
N THR A 28 -27.63 27.94 -10.07
CA THR A 28 -26.49 28.36 -9.29
C THR A 28 -26.36 27.38 -8.13
N PHE A 29 -25.46 26.40 -8.27
CA PHE A 29 -24.95 25.64 -7.15
C PHE A 29 -24.26 26.63 -6.20
N ARG A 30 -25.00 27.09 -5.19
CA ARG A 30 -24.37 27.69 -4.01
C ARG A 30 -23.57 26.57 -3.35
N PHE A 31 -22.26 26.59 -3.51
CA PHE A 31 -21.33 25.90 -2.61
C PHE A 31 -21.53 26.51 -1.22
N LEU A 32 -22.42 25.90 -0.43
CA LEU A 32 -22.34 25.98 1.00
C LEU A 32 -21.03 25.28 1.35
N ALA A 33 -20.06 26.02 1.88
CA ALA A 33 -18.94 25.44 2.60
C ALA A 33 -19.56 24.52 3.66
N SER A 34 -19.61 23.21 3.39
CA SER A 34 -20.16 22.26 4.32
C SER A 34 -19.26 22.32 5.55
N MET A 35 -19.83 22.67 6.70
CA MET A 35 -19.15 22.45 7.98
C MET A 35 -19.03 20.95 8.12
N HIS A 36 -17.91 20.39 7.63
CA HIS A 36 -17.63 18.96 7.82
C HIS A 36 -17.65 18.69 9.32
N THR A 37 -18.58 17.86 9.75
CA THR A 37 -18.70 17.45 11.15
C THR A 37 -17.54 16.51 11.49
N VAL A 38 -17.03 16.62 12.70
CA VAL A 38 -16.00 15.69 13.21
C VAL A 38 -16.55 14.27 13.13
N PRO A 39 -15.86 13.33 12.47
CA PRO A 39 -16.31 11.95 12.39
C PRO A 39 -16.49 11.34 13.78
N LYS A 40 -17.52 10.52 13.96
CA LYS A 40 -17.77 9.82 15.24
C LYS A 40 -17.40 8.37 15.10
N LEU A 41 -16.55 7.89 16.02
CA LEU A 41 -16.26 6.47 16.16
C LEU A 41 -17.36 5.79 17.00
N LYS A 42 -17.69 4.56 16.68
CA LYS A 42 -18.56 3.70 17.50
C LYS A 42 -17.87 3.37 18.82
N ASP A 43 -16.57 3.11 18.75
CA ASP A 43 -15.68 2.96 19.91
C ASP A 43 -14.69 4.14 20.00
N PRO A 44 -15.02 5.20 20.78
CA PRO A 44 -14.16 6.37 20.92
C PRO A 44 -12.79 6.08 21.53
N SER A 45 -12.62 4.94 22.20
CA SER A 45 -11.33 4.55 22.79
C SER A 45 -10.28 4.15 21.76
N LEU A 46 -10.65 4.05 20.46
CA LEU A 46 -9.72 3.84 19.36
C LEU A 46 -9.06 5.13 18.87
N PHE A 47 -9.53 6.31 19.27
CA PHE A 47 -8.86 7.58 18.98
C PHE A 47 -7.82 7.88 20.08
N ILE A 48 -6.54 7.61 19.77
CA ILE A 48 -5.48 7.60 20.79
C ILE A 48 -4.32 8.49 20.35
N GLU A 49 -4.01 9.49 21.17
CA GLU A 49 -3.01 10.52 20.94
C GLU A 49 -1.62 10.22 21.56
N LYS A 50 -1.43 9.01 22.08
CA LYS A 50 -0.23 8.58 22.82
C LYS A 50 0.48 7.44 22.07
N SER A 51 1.79 7.31 22.25
CA SER A 51 2.54 6.15 21.81
C SER A 51 2.21 4.91 22.65
N PHE A 52 2.33 3.72 22.06
CA PHE A 52 2.08 2.44 22.74
C PHE A 52 3.40 1.75 23.07
N VAL A 53 3.74 1.66 24.35
CA VAL A 53 4.99 1.05 24.83
C VAL A 53 4.70 0.14 26.02
N ASN A 54 5.25 -1.06 25.98
CA ASN A 54 5.12 -2.05 27.06
C ASN A 54 3.66 -2.35 27.47
N GLY A 55 2.75 -2.38 26.49
CA GLY A 55 1.33 -2.68 26.72
C GLY A 55 0.49 -1.51 27.24
N GLU A 56 1.05 -0.29 27.28
CA GLU A 56 0.39 0.91 27.80
C GLU A 56 0.54 2.09 26.82
N PHE A 57 -0.45 3.00 26.83
CA PHE A 57 -0.39 4.25 26.10
C PHE A 57 0.27 5.34 26.94
N VAL A 58 1.42 5.83 26.47
CA VAL A 58 2.26 6.76 27.20
C VAL A 58 2.53 8.04 26.41
N SER A 59 2.63 9.17 27.12
CA SER A 59 3.05 10.46 26.56
C SER A 59 4.57 10.47 26.39
N ALA A 60 5.08 11.38 25.57
CA ALA A 60 6.51 11.67 25.51
C ALA A 60 7.03 12.14 26.88
N SER A 61 8.25 11.77 27.24
CA SER A 61 8.87 12.19 28.52
C SER A 61 9.05 13.70 28.61
N SER A 62 9.20 14.39 27.48
CA SER A 62 9.24 15.85 27.37
C SER A 62 7.87 16.51 27.52
N GLY A 63 6.78 15.77 27.37
CA GLY A 63 5.42 16.30 27.22
C GLY A 63 5.13 16.91 25.85
N GLU A 64 6.09 16.93 24.93
CA GLU A 64 5.89 17.45 23.56
C GLU A 64 4.90 16.62 22.76
N THR A 65 4.16 17.28 21.88
CA THR A 65 3.24 16.67 20.94
C THR A 65 3.37 17.33 19.56
N PHE A 66 2.95 16.64 18.51
CA PHE A 66 2.81 17.21 17.17
C PHE A 66 1.35 17.16 16.71
N GLU A 67 0.97 18.07 15.83
CA GLU A 67 -0.37 18.16 15.27
C GLU A 67 -0.52 17.20 14.08
N VAL A 68 -1.67 16.54 14.03
CA VAL A 68 -2.09 15.72 12.88
C VAL A 68 -3.22 16.45 12.18
N HIS A 69 -3.11 16.57 10.86
CA HIS A 69 -4.04 17.35 10.05
C HIS A 69 -4.85 16.46 9.12
N ASP A 70 -6.13 16.79 8.96
CA ASP A 70 -6.98 16.26 7.90
C ASP A 70 -6.51 16.86 6.55
N PRO A 71 -6.01 16.06 5.61
CA PRO A 71 -5.51 16.60 4.35
C PRO A 71 -6.62 17.21 3.47
N GLY A 72 -7.89 16.83 3.68
CA GLY A 72 -9.02 17.37 2.94
C GLY A 72 -9.42 18.77 3.40
N THR A 73 -9.35 19.04 4.70
CA THR A 73 -9.79 20.33 5.27
C THR A 73 -8.66 21.22 5.77
N GLY A 74 -7.46 20.65 5.93
CA GLY A 74 -6.32 21.33 6.56
C GLY A 74 -6.47 21.54 8.07
N LYS A 75 -7.57 21.07 8.69
CA LYS A 75 -7.83 21.25 10.13
C LYS A 75 -7.04 20.24 10.95
N VAL A 76 -6.63 20.66 12.15
CA VAL A 76 -6.06 19.76 13.15
C VAL A 76 -7.16 18.79 13.61
N ILE A 77 -6.88 17.49 13.54
CA ILE A 77 -7.78 16.43 13.99
C ILE A 77 -7.41 15.90 15.37
N GLY A 78 -6.16 16.09 15.78
CA GLY A 78 -5.66 15.70 17.11
C GLY A 78 -4.17 15.96 17.20
N LYS A 79 -3.58 15.55 18.36
CA LYS A 79 -2.14 15.68 18.63
C LYS A 79 -1.60 14.33 19.05
N CYS A 80 -0.41 13.96 18.58
CA CYS A 80 0.26 12.75 19.00
C CYS A 80 1.52 13.06 19.81
N ALA A 81 1.91 12.12 20.67
CA ALA A 81 3.14 12.22 21.45
C ALA A 81 4.36 12.33 20.53
N GLU A 82 5.21 13.34 20.78
CA GLU A 82 6.48 13.55 20.08
C GLU A 82 7.61 12.85 20.83
N PHE A 83 7.84 11.58 20.50
CA PHE A 83 8.91 10.79 21.10
C PHE A 83 10.29 11.24 20.60
N ASN A 84 11.24 11.33 21.50
CA ASN A 84 12.66 11.50 21.20
C ASN A 84 13.39 10.13 21.22
N LYS A 85 14.70 10.15 21.05
CA LYS A 85 15.55 8.95 21.05
C LYS A 85 15.48 8.18 22.38
N ASP A 86 15.42 8.88 23.52
CA ASP A 86 15.39 8.25 24.85
C ASP A 86 14.06 7.52 25.08
N ASP A 87 12.93 8.12 24.66
CA ASP A 87 11.64 7.46 24.72
C ASP A 87 11.56 6.24 23.80
N ALA A 88 12.12 6.35 22.59
CA ALA A 88 12.21 5.22 21.67
C ALA A 88 13.13 4.11 22.20
N THR A 89 14.19 4.44 22.94
CA THR A 89 15.06 3.47 23.62
C THR A 89 14.30 2.65 24.65
N LYS A 90 13.39 3.26 25.44
CA LYS A 90 12.52 2.53 26.38
C LYS A 90 11.62 1.51 25.67
N ALA A 91 11.18 1.81 24.44
CA ALA A 91 10.43 0.84 23.63
C ALA A 91 11.30 -0.34 23.20
N VAL A 92 12.59 -0.11 22.91
CA VAL A 92 13.56 -1.18 22.62
C VAL A 92 13.82 -2.02 23.87
N ASP A 93 13.97 -1.39 25.05
CA ASP A 93 14.15 -2.09 26.34
C ASP A 93 12.96 -3.03 26.63
N ALA A 94 11.74 -2.54 26.44
CA ALA A 94 10.51 -3.34 26.61
C ALA A 94 10.45 -4.51 25.62
N ALA A 95 10.86 -4.29 24.36
CA ALA A 95 10.90 -5.33 23.34
C ALA A 95 11.95 -6.40 23.64
N GLU A 96 13.10 -6.02 24.21
CA GLU A 96 14.15 -6.94 24.63
C GLU A 96 13.72 -7.84 25.77
N GLU A 97 13.11 -7.26 26.81
CA GLU A 97 12.58 -8.01 27.94
C GLU A 97 11.50 -9.01 27.51
N ALA A 98 10.53 -8.56 26.71
CA ALA A 98 9.45 -9.41 26.22
C ALA A 98 9.94 -10.55 25.31
N LEU A 99 11.03 -10.34 24.56
CA LEU A 99 11.58 -11.35 23.65
C LEU A 99 12.01 -12.62 24.40
N ILE A 100 12.49 -12.52 25.65
CA ILE A 100 13.00 -13.66 26.44
C ILE A 100 11.95 -14.75 26.57
N SER A 101 10.69 -14.36 26.82
CA SER A 101 9.56 -15.28 26.96
C SER A 101 8.86 -15.53 25.61
N PHE A 102 8.60 -14.47 24.83
CA PHE A 102 7.81 -14.57 23.62
C PHE A 102 8.43 -15.47 22.55
N ARG A 103 9.75 -15.45 22.38
CA ARG A 103 10.47 -16.35 21.45
C ARG A 103 10.32 -17.84 21.75
N LYS A 104 9.87 -18.19 22.97
CA LYS A 104 9.66 -19.57 23.44
C LYS A 104 8.21 -20.02 23.30
N THR A 105 7.28 -19.13 22.94
CA THR A 105 5.88 -19.46 22.75
C THR A 105 5.70 -20.45 21.60
N LEU A 106 4.66 -21.27 21.70
CA LEU A 106 4.36 -22.22 20.63
C LEU A 106 3.83 -21.49 19.38
N PRO A 107 4.14 -21.99 18.18
CA PRO A 107 3.59 -21.41 16.95
C PRO A 107 2.05 -21.29 16.95
N ARG A 108 1.37 -22.26 17.57
CA ARG A 108 -0.10 -22.27 17.68
C ARG A 108 -0.63 -21.16 18.60
N GLU A 109 0.10 -20.79 19.65
CA GLU A 109 -0.27 -19.67 20.52
C GLU A 109 -0.18 -18.34 19.72
N ARG A 110 0.90 -18.13 18.98
CA ARG A 110 1.06 -16.97 18.10
C ARG A 110 0.00 -16.90 17.01
N SER A 111 -0.33 -18.03 16.40
CA SER A 111 -1.45 -18.18 15.45
C SER A 111 -2.77 -17.70 16.07
N THR A 112 -3.06 -18.14 17.30
CA THR A 112 -4.30 -17.76 18.03
C THR A 112 -4.34 -16.25 18.32
N LEU A 113 -3.23 -15.64 18.71
CA LEU A 113 -3.14 -14.19 18.96
C LEU A 113 -3.43 -13.40 17.67
N LEU A 114 -2.80 -13.77 16.56
CA LEU A 114 -3.02 -13.12 15.27
C LEU A 114 -4.46 -13.30 14.77
N ARG A 115 -5.07 -14.47 14.96
CA ARG A 115 -6.47 -14.72 14.60
C ARG A 115 -7.44 -13.87 15.42
N LYS A 116 -7.19 -13.72 16.73
CA LYS A 116 -8.00 -12.82 17.58
C LYS A 116 -7.86 -11.36 17.13
N TRP A 117 -6.64 -10.93 16.78
CA TRP A 117 -6.40 -9.56 16.31
C TRP A 117 -7.11 -9.30 14.97
N PHE A 118 -7.05 -10.25 14.03
CA PHE A 118 -7.83 -10.21 12.79
C PHE A 118 -9.33 -10.02 13.07
N ASN A 119 -9.91 -10.82 13.96
CA ASN A 119 -11.34 -10.73 14.28
C ASN A 119 -11.70 -9.35 14.85
N LEU A 120 -10.90 -8.83 15.79
CA LEU A 120 -11.12 -7.49 16.35
C LEU A 120 -10.99 -6.38 15.30
N MET A 121 -10.11 -6.51 14.30
CA MET A 121 -10.05 -5.56 13.19
C MET A 121 -11.33 -5.61 12.34
N GLN A 122 -11.89 -6.80 12.10
CA GLN A 122 -13.15 -6.94 11.36
C GLN A 122 -14.34 -6.35 12.14
N GLU A 123 -14.40 -6.60 13.44
CA GLU A 123 -15.44 -6.06 14.34
C GLU A 123 -15.41 -4.52 14.42
N ASN A 124 -14.23 -3.90 14.28
CA ASN A 124 -14.02 -2.47 14.34
C ASN A 124 -13.69 -1.84 12.97
N ALA A 125 -14.07 -2.51 11.87
CA ALA A 125 -13.67 -2.11 10.52
C ALA A 125 -14.16 -0.70 10.13
N ASP A 126 -15.38 -0.32 10.52
CA ASP A 126 -15.92 1.01 10.24
C ASP A 126 -15.14 2.11 10.97
N ASP A 127 -14.75 1.90 12.23
CA ASP A 127 -13.97 2.87 13.00
C ASP A 127 -12.55 3.02 12.46
N LEU A 128 -11.89 1.91 12.12
CA LEU A 128 -10.58 1.94 11.47
C LEU A 128 -10.63 2.65 10.11
N ALA A 129 -11.66 2.39 9.30
CA ALA A 129 -11.85 3.07 8.01
C ALA A 129 -12.11 4.58 8.21
N THR A 130 -12.85 4.95 9.24
CA THR A 130 -13.10 6.35 9.61
C THR A 130 -11.79 7.05 9.99
N LEU A 131 -10.95 6.44 10.83
CA LEU A 131 -9.62 6.99 11.17
C LEU A 131 -8.74 7.15 9.93
N ILE A 132 -8.68 6.13 9.07
CA ILE A 132 -7.90 6.19 7.82
C ILE A 132 -8.37 7.32 6.93
N THR A 133 -9.69 7.45 6.68
CA THR A 133 -10.22 8.53 5.86
C THR A 133 -9.89 9.90 6.46
N TRP A 134 -9.96 10.03 7.77
CA TRP A 134 -9.76 11.31 8.45
C TRP A 134 -8.30 11.78 8.41
N GLU A 135 -7.34 10.89 8.71
CA GLU A 135 -5.92 11.27 8.75
C GLU A 135 -5.19 11.17 7.39
N ASN A 136 -5.71 10.34 6.45
CA ASN A 136 -5.09 10.14 5.13
C ASN A 136 -5.81 10.87 3.99
N GLY A 137 -7.10 11.13 4.14
CA GLY A 137 -7.93 11.80 3.12
C GLY A 137 -8.53 10.91 2.04
N LYS A 138 -8.17 9.62 1.95
CA LYS A 138 -8.78 8.72 0.95
C LYS A 138 -10.27 8.53 1.19
N PRO A 139 -11.09 8.29 0.15
CA PRO A 139 -12.52 8.03 0.30
C PRO A 139 -12.79 6.87 1.26
N LEU A 140 -13.90 6.94 1.98
CA LEU A 140 -14.29 5.93 2.97
C LEU A 140 -14.40 4.51 2.36
N ALA A 141 -14.80 4.40 1.10
CA ALA A 141 -14.83 3.12 0.38
C ALA A 141 -13.42 2.52 0.21
N ASP A 142 -12.43 3.35 -0.15
CA ASP A 142 -11.03 2.93 -0.27
C ASP A 142 -10.44 2.54 1.10
N ALA A 143 -10.80 3.31 2.14
CA ALA A 143 -10.37 3.02 3.51
C ALA A 143 -10.94 1.68 4.02
N LYS A 144 -12.21 1.37 3.74
CA LYS A 144 -12.82 0.06 4.05
C LYS A 144 -12.09 -1.09 3.33
N GLY A 145 -11.75 -0.89 2.06
CA GLY A 145 -10.94 -1.84 1.29
C GLY A 145 -9.55 -2.05 1.89
N GLU A 146 -8.92 -0.98 2.38
CA GLU A 146 -7.63 -1.06 3.07
C GLU A 146 -7.72 -1.83 4.39
N VAL A 147 -8.74 -1.58 5.23
CA VAL A 147 -8.92 -2.31 6.50
C VAL A 147 -9.07 -3.81 6.24
N ALA A 148 -9.87 -4.20 5.25
CA ALA A 148 -10.03 -5.60 4.88
C ALA A 148 -8.70 -6.23 4.41
N TYR A 149 -7.96 -5.52 3.58
CA TYR A 149 -6.63 -5.94 3.11
C TYR A 149 -5.63 -6.06 4.28
N ALA A 150 -5.57 -5.06 5.14
CA ALA A 150 -4.69 -5.02 6.31
C ALA A 150 -4.97 -6.15 7.31
N ALA A 151 -6.25 -6.40 7.63
CA ALA A 151 -6.65 -7.47 8.53
C ALA A 151 -6.25 -8.85 7.99
N ASN A 152 -6.35 -9.05 6.67
CA ASN A 152 -6.01 -10.33 6.04
C ASN A 152 -4.52 -10.68 6.14
N PHE A 153 -3.60 -9.76 6.41
CA PHE A 153 -2.21 -10.12 6.76
C PHE A 153 -2.15 -10.88 8.11
N PHE A 154 -2.90 -10.44 9.12
CA PHE A 154 -2.95 -11.19 10.38
C PHE A 154 -3.62 -12.54 10.21
N ASN A 155 -4.68 -12.61 9.40
CA ASN A 155 -5.31 -13.87 9.02
C ASN A 155 -4.30 -14.84 8.37
N TRP A 156 -3.62 -14.39 7.31
CA TRP A 156 -2.61 -15.15 6.58
C TRP A 156 -1.49 -15.65 7.49
N PHE A 157 -0.86 -14.75 8.26
CA PHE A 157 0.24 -15.13 9.13
C PHE A 157 -0.18 -15.92 10.36
N SER A 158 -1.47 -15.89 10.75
CA SER A 158 -2.00 -16.83 11.74
C SER A 158 -1.92 -18.28 11.26
N GLU A 159 -2.06 -18.48 9.95
CA GLU A 159 -1.98 -19.80 9.33
C GLU A 159 -0.53 -20.20 9.00
N GLU A 160 0.32 -19.23 8.67
CA GLU A 160 1.74 -19.48 8.39
C GLU A 160 2.57 -19.75 9.66
N ALA A 161 2.20 -19.23 10.82
CA ALA A 161 2.93 -19.43 12.06
C ALA A 161 3.20 -20.91 12.35
N PRO A 162 2.21 -21.84 12.31
CA PRO A 162 2.44 -23.27 12.53
C PRO A 162 3.14 -23.98 11.35
N ARG A 163 3.36 -23.33 10.20
CA ARG A 163 4.03 -23.88 9.02
C ARG A 163 5.52 -23.56 8.94
N LEU A 164 6.11 -23.03 10.01
CA LEU A 164 7.54 -22.78 10.11
C LEU A 164 8.32 -24.08 10.35
N TYR A 165 8.41 -24.90 9.30
CA TYR A 165 9.14 -26.16 9.35
C TYR A 165 10.64 -25.98 9.15
N GLY A 166 11.40 -26.93 9.70
CA GLY A 166 12.77 -27.20 9.31
C GLY A 166 12.86 -28.47 8.47
N ASP A 167 14.05 -28.77 8.00
CA ASP A 167 14.34 -29.89 7.12
C ASP A 167 15.16 -30.97 7.85
N VAL A 168 15.02 -32.23 7.41
CA VAL A 168 15.96 -33.30 7.70
C VAL A 168 16.71 -33.63 6.42
N ILE A 169 18.02 -33.39 6.43
CA ILE A 169 18.88 -33.42 5.24
C ILE A 169 19.79 -34.65 5.31
N PRO A 170 19.86 -35.48 4.25
CA PRO A 170 20.84 -36.57 4.18
C PRO A 170 22.27 -36.05 4.33
N ALA A 171 23.01 -36.64 5.26
CA ALA A 171 24.42 -36.30 5.46
C ALA A 171 25.32 -37.07 4.49
N SER A 172 26.45 -36.46 4.08
CA SER A 172 27.49 -37.08 3.26
C SER A 172 28.47 -37.95 4.08
N VAL A 173 28.42 -37.84 5.44
CA VAL A 173 29.27 -38.62 6.36
C VAL A 173 28.39 -39.69 7.03
N PRO A 174 28.80 -40.99 6.95
CA PRO A 174 28.10 -42.05 7.66
C PRO A 174 27.98 -41.78 9.17
N GLY A 175 26.85 -42.12 9.76
CA GLY A 175 26.60 -41.89 11.18
C GLY A 175 26.18 -40.45 11.54
N ASN A 176 26.12 -39.54 10.59
CA ASN A 176 25.62 -38.19 10.82
C ASN A 176 24.14 -38.05 10.39
N ARG A 177 23.43 -37.16 11.08
CA ARG A 177 22.10 -36.63 10.69
C ARG A 177 22.13 -35.13 10.74
N ILE A 178 21.62 -34.47 9.71
CA ILE A 178 21.54 -33.01 9.63
C ILE A 178 20.06 -32.63 9.70
N MET A 179 19.73 -31.69 10.58
CA MET A 179 18.42 -31.06 10.63
C MET A 179 18.56 -29.55 10.65
N THR A 180 17.53 -28.86 10.18
CA THR A 180 17.44 -27.41 10.33
C THR A 180 16.27 -27.04 11.22
N ILE A 181 16.41 -25.94 11.95
CA ILE A 181 15.30 -25.32 12.68
C ILE A 181 15.22 -23.84 12.30
N ARG A 182 14.01 -23.28 12.31
CA ARG A 182 13.78 -21.86 12.13
C ARG A 182 13.59 -21.19 13.49
N GLN A 183 14.32 -20.11 13.72
CA GLN A 183 14.28 -19.35 14.96
C GLN A 183 13.94 -17.89 14.66
N PRO A 184 13.24 -17.15 15.57
CA PRO A 184 13.02 -15.71 15.41
C PRO A 184 14.36 -14.98 15.34
N VAL A 185 14.45 -14.00 14.44
CA VAL A 185 15.65 -13.18 14.29
C VAL A 185 15.94 -12.34 15.55
N GLY A 186 14.92 -11.96 16.31
CA GLY A 186 15.01 -11.14 17.52
C GLY A 186 14.06 -9.96 17.51
N ILE A 187 14.54 -8.78 17.93
CA ILE A 187 13.76 -7.54 17.86
C ILE A 187 13.74 -7.03 16.41
N ALA A 188 12.56 -6.68 15.91
CA ALA A 188 12.36 -6.08 14.60
C ALA A 188 12.00 -4.59 14.73
N GLY A 189 12.84 -3.72 14.15
CA GLY A 189 12.53 -2.31 13.94
C GLY A 189 11.73 -2.15 12.65
N LEU A 190 10.54 -1.55 12.73
CA LEU A 190 9.66 -1.34 11.59
C LEU A 190 9.45 0.15 11.36
N ILE A 191 9.55 0.60 10.11
CA ILE A 191 9.32 2.00 9.74
C ILE A 191 8.33 2.01 8.58
N THR A 192 7.16 2.65 8.76
CA THR A 192 6.05 2.59 7.82
C THR A 192 5.68 3.95 7.25
N PRO A 193 5.18 4.01 5.99
CA PRO A 193 4.68 5.23 5.36
C PRO A 193 3.20 5.45 5.65
N TRP A 194 2.72 6.62 5.26
CA TRP A 194 1.37 7.14 5.52
C TRP A 194 0.30 6.65 4.52
N ASN A 195 0.68 6.18 3.34
CA ASN A 195 -0.27 6.00 2.22
C ASN A 195 -1.29 4.85 2.41
N PHE A 196 -0.91 3.82 3.16
CA PHE A 196 -1.80 2.74 3.61
C PHE A 196 -1.52 2.44 5.09
N PRO A 197 -1.96 3.30 6.01
CA PRO A 197 -1.52 3.28 7.41
C PRO A 197 -1.83 1.97 8.14
N ALA A 198 -2.93 1.30 7.82
CA ALA A 198 -3.25 -0.01 8.38
C ALA A 198 -2.44 -1.13 7.71
N ALA A 199 -2.44 -1.20 6.38
CA ALA A 199 -1.83 -2.32 5.66
C ALA A 199 -0.30 -2.34 5.78
N MET A 200 0.37 -1.16 5.76
CA MET A 200 1.82 -1.09 5.82
C MET A 200 2.38 -1.54 7.16
N ILE A 201 1.62 -1.42 8.24
CA ILE A 201 2.05 -1.87 9.56
C ILE A 201 1.68 -3.34 9.81
N THR A 202 0.47 -3.78 9.43
CA THR A 202 0.02 -5.17 9.67
C THR A 202 0.82 -6.19 8.88
N ARG A 203 1.21 -5.87 7.63
CA ARG A 203 2.03 -6.75 6.76
C ARG A 203 3.45 -6.96 7.29
N LYS A 204 3.93 -6.11 8.21
CA LYS A 204 5.22 -6.24 8.89
C LYS A 204 5.07 -6.86 10.28
N ILE A 205 4.10 -6.43 11.07
CA ILE A 205 3.84 -6.98 12.42
C ILE A 205 3.39 -8.44 12.32
N GLY A 206 2.51 -8.78 11.37
CA GLY A 206 1.99 -10.13 11.21
C GLY A 206 3.06 -11.22 11.15
N PRO A 207 4.00 -11.17 10.19
CA PRO A 207 5.07 -12.15 10.08
C PRO A 207 6.07 -12.08 11.25
N ALA A 208 6.32 -10.90 11.84
CA ALA A 208 7.18 -10.76 13.01
C ALA A 208 6.63 -11.54 14.21
N ILE A 209 5.33 -11.36 14.51
CA ILE A 209 4.65 -12.08 15.60
C ILE A 209 4.58 -13.58 15.28
N ALA A 210 4.21 -13.96 14.05
CA ALA A 210 4.18 -15.34 13.61
C ALA A 210 5.52 -16.06 13.80
N ALA A 211 6.63 -15.38 13.54
CA ALA A 211 7.98 -15.89 13.74
C ALA A 211 8.42 -15.96 15.22
N GLY A 212 7.77 -15.20 16.12
CA GLY A 212 8.15 -15.08 17.53
C GLY A 212 9.12 -13.94 17.84
N CYS A 213 9.18 -12.92 16.97
CA CYS A 213 9.91 -11.68 17.17
C CYS A 213 9.11 -10.69 18.02
N THR A 214 9.79 -9.77 18.68
CA THR A 214 9.21 -8.55 19.25
C THR A 214 9.43 -7.37 18.31
N VAL A 215 8.63 -6.32 18.45
CA VAL A 215 8.53 -5.23 17.47
C VAL A 215 8.64 -3.87 18.11
N VAL A 216 9.43 -2.98 17.52
CA VAL A 216 9.37 -1.54 17.73
C VAL A 216 9.06 -0.90 16.38
N ALA A 217 7.85 -0.36 16.23
CA ALA A 217 7.38 0.21 14.99
C ALA A 217 7.24 1.74 15.09
N LYS A 218 7.90 2.46 14.19
CA LYS A 218 7.72 3.91 14.01
C LYS A 218 6.62 4.14 12.99
N SER A 219 5.47 4.63 13.44
CA SER A 219 4.37 5.05 12.57
C SER A 219 4.69 6.37 11.84
N PRO A 220 4.07 6.66 10.69
CA PRO A 220 4.23 7.97 10.05
C PRO A 220 3.57 9.09 10.88
N ALA A 221 4.09 10.30 10.76
CA ALA A 221 3.55 11.45 11.49
C ALA A 221 2.20 11.91 10.93
N GLU A 222 1.97 11.67 9.65
CA GLU A 222 0.74 12.06 8.96
C GLU A 222 -0.46 11.20 9.38
N THR A 223 -0.22 9.91 9.73
CA THR A 223 -1.30 8.94 9.98
C THR A 223 -1.00 8.05 11.21
N PRO A 224 -0.87 8.62 12.41
CA PRO A 224 -0.51 7.87 13.62
C PRO A 224 -1.71 7.20 14.29
N PHE A 225 -2.95 7.72 14.13
CA PHE A 225 -4.12 7.25 14.86
C PHE A 225 -4.53 5.83 14.46
N THR A 226 -4.44 5.49 13.17
CA THR A 226 -4.67 4.12 12.70
C THR A 226 -3.70 3.13 13.36
N ALA A 227 -2.40 3.47 13.43
CA ALA A 227 -1.39 2.62 14.06
C ALA A 227 -1.69 2.42 15.56
N ASN A 228 -2.09 3.48 16.27
CA ASN A 228 -2.44 3.42 17.68
C ASN A 228 -3.72 2.61 17.91
N ALA A 229 -4.75 2.76 17.08
CA ALA A 229 -5.96 1.94 17.12
C ALA A 229 -5.64 0.45 16.91
N LEU A 230 -4.78 0.12 15.96
CA LEU A 230 -4.30 -1.25 15.75
C LEU A 230 -3.58 -1.79 16.99
N ALA A 231 -2.73 -0.99 17.64
CA ALA A 231 -2.06 -1.39 18.88
C ALA A 231 -3.07 -1.69 20.01
N GLU A 232 -4.12 -0.89 20.16
CA GLU A 232 -5.19 -1.13 21.13
C GLU A 232 -5.93 -2.44 20.83
N LEU A 233 -6.26 -2.69 19.56
CA LEU A 233 -6.89 -3.97 19.18
C LEU A 233 -5.94 -5.16 19.42
N GLY A 234 -4.63 -4.98 19.23
CA GLY A 234 -3.61 -5.97 19.59
C GLY A 234 -3.57 -6.26 21.10
N ARG A 235 -3.65 -5.21 21.92
CA ARG A 235 -3.75 -5.33 23.38
C ARG A 235 -5.01 -6.12 23.81
N ARG A 236 -6.16 -5.83 23.19
CA ARG A 236 -7.42 -6.57 23.42
C ARG A 236 -7.34 -8.02 22.92
N ALA A 237 -6.60 -8.29 21.84
CA ALA A 237 -6.35 -9.64 21.35
C ALA A 237 -5.50 -10.48 22.31
N GLY A 238 -4.84 -9.83 23.29
CA GLY A 238 -3.99 -10.48 24.29
C GLY A 238 -2.51 -10.54 23.89
N ILE A 239 -2.05 -9.69 22.98
CA ILE A 239 -0.62 -9.53 22.69
C ILE A 239 0.09 -9.16 24.00
N PRO A 240 1.10 -9.93 24.43
CA PRO A 240 1.79 -9.66 25.69
C PRO A 240 2.49 -8.30 25.71
N LYS A 241 2.63 -7.72 26.92
CA LYS A 241 3.33 -6.45 27.13
C LYS A 241 4.74 -6.51 26.52
N GLY A 242 5.17 -5.42 25.89
CA GLY A 242 6.49 -5.29 25.26
C GLY A 242 6.67 -6.02 23.93
N VAL A 243 5.78 -6.96 23.55
CA VAL A 243 5.89 -7.69 22.28
C VAL A 243 5.68 -6.77 21.08
N VAL A 244 4.75 -5.83 21.15
CA VAL A 244 4.52 -4.80 20.15
C VAL A 244 4.61 -3.44 20.82
N ASN A 245 5.41 -2.55 20.21
CA ASN A 245 5.57 -1.16 20.64
C ASN A 245 5.41 -0.27 19.42
N ILE A 246 4.52 0.74 19.48
CA ILE A 246 4.26 1.71 18.43
C ILE A 246 4.69 3.08 18.92
N ILE A 247 5.66 3.67 18.25
CA ILE A 247 6.18 5.00 18.57
C ILE A 247 5.80 6.02 17.52
N THR A 248 5.42 7.20 17.99
CA THR A 248 5.03 8.34 17.16
C THR A 248 6.05 9.45 17.28
N ALA A 249 6.43 10.07 16.16
CA ALA A 249 7.31 11.24 16.12
C ALA A 249 7.23 11.92 14.76
N GLN A 250 7.39 13.24 14.76
CA GLN A 250 7.49 14.09 13.58
C GLN A 250 8.88 14.73 13.50
N LYS A 251 9.23 15.58 14.45
CA LYS A 251 10.51 16.30 14.55
C LYS A 251 11.69 15.33 14.72
N HIS A 252 11.55 14.31 15.54
CA HIS A 252 12.58 13.34 15.90
C HIS A 252 12.63 12.11 14.99
N THR A 253 11.93 12.12 13.84
CA THR A 253 11.86 10.98 12.91
C THR A 253 13.22 10.46 12.47
N ALA A 254 14.18 11.35 12.17
CA ALA A 254 15.49 10.96 11.67
C ALA A 254 16.33 10.26 12.75
N GLU A 255 16.38 10.80 13.98
CA GLU A 255 17.14 10.21 15.09
C GLU A 255 16.55 8.87 15.57
N ILE A 256 15.21 8.71 15.50
CA ILE A 256 14.56 7.44 15.79
C ILE A 256 14.89 6.42 14.68
N GLY A 257 14.89 6.84 13.42
CA GLY A 257 15.33 6.00 12.30
C GLY A 257 16.77 5.53 12.48
N GLU A 258 17.66 6.41 12.93
CA GLU A 258 19.03 6.07 13.28
C GLU A 258 19.12 5.08 14.46
N LEU A 259 18.36 5.30 15.54
CA LEU A 259 18.27 4.36 16.66
C LEU A 259 17.88 2.97 16.17
N LEU A 260 16.79 2.86 15.40
CA LEU A 260 16.28 1.58 14.92
C LEU A 260 17.28 0.85 14.02
N THR A 261 18.12 1.59 13.29
CA THR A 261 19.14 1.02 12.40
C THR A 261 20.46 0.73 13.09
N THR A 262 20.83 1.43 14.16
CA THR A 262 22.17 1.30 14.78
C THR A 262 22.16 0.57 16.13
N ASP A 263 21.04 0.50 16.86
CA ASP A 263 20.97 -0.23 18.13
C ASP A 263 21.27 -1.72 17.93
N PRO A 264 22.29 -2.29 18.62
CA PRO A 264 22.72 -3.67 18.39
C PRO A 264 21.71 -4.72 18.86
N ARG A 265 20.71 -4.37 19.67
CA ARG A 265 19.64 -5.27 20.13
C ARG A 265 18.62 -5.54 19.04
N ILE A 266 18.38 -4.56 18.15
CA ILE A 266 17.53 -4.72 16.98
C ILE A 266 18.29 -5.55 15.94
N LYS A 267 17.71 -6.67 15.53
CA LYS A 267 18.35 -7.63 14.60
C LYS A 267 17.80 -7.57 13.18
N LYS A 268 16.63 -6.97 13.01
CA LYS A 268 15.95 -6.80 11.74
C LYS A 268 15.43 -5.38 11.63
N VAL A 269 15.58 -4.77 10.44
CA VAL A 269 14.84 -3.55 10.09
C VAL A 269 14.04 -3.81 8.81
N SER A 270 12.74 -3.49 8.86
CA SER A 270 11.87 -3.45 7.70
C SER A 270 11.39 -2.02 7.48
N PHE A 271 11.64 -1.49 6.30
CA PHE A 271 11.29 -0.12 5.91
C PHE A 271 10.46 -0.11 4.63
N THR A 272 9.42 0.72 4.62
CA THR A 272 8.71 1.09 3.41
C THR A 272 8.69 2.62 3.31
N GLY A 273 9.12 3.16 2.18
CA GLY A 273 9.18 4.61 1.94
C GLY A 273 9.99 4.98 0.69
N SER A 274 10.54 6.19 0.67
CA SER A 274 11.31 6.65 -0.50
C SER A 274 12.67 5.95 -0.63
N THR A 275 13.13 5.75 -1.86
CA THR A 275 14.43 5.15 -2.18
C THR A 275 15.59 5.90 -1.50
N ASN A 276 15.55 7.23 -1.45
CA ASN A 276 16.60 8.04 -0.82
C ASN A 276 16.71 7.77 0.68
N VAL A 277 15.59 7.67 1.40
CA VAL A 277 15.59 7.32 2.82
C VAL A 277 16.07 5.87 3.02
N GLY A 278 15.65 4.94 2.14
CA GLY A 278 16.13 3.56 2.16
C GLY A 278 17.66 3.46 2.08
N LYS A 279 18.29 4.22 1.17
CA LYS A 279 19.76 4.29 1.05
C LYS A 279 20.43 4.81 2.34
N ILE A 280 19.85 5.80 3.01
CA ILE A 280 20.34 6.32 4.30
C ILE A 280 20.26 5.24 5.39
N LEU A 281 19.10 4.61 5.56
CA LEU A 281 18.89 3.57 6.57
C LEU A 281 19.77 2.34 6.32
N MET A 282 19.98 1.95 5.06
CA MET A 282 20.89 0.87 4.69
C MET A 282 22.32 1.18 5.11
N LYS A 283 22.80 2.40 4.85
CA LYS A 283 24.12 2.86 5.26
C LYS A 283 24.29 2.83 6.79
N GLN A 284 23.30 3.31 7.54
CA GLN A 284 23.32 3.30 9.01
C GLN A 284 23.34 1.87 9.56
N ALA A 285 22.48 0.98 9.00
CA ALA A 285 22.35 -0.41 9.43
C ALA A 285 23.62 -1.25 9.20
N SER A 286 24.51 -0.84 8.29
CA SER A 286 25.76 -1.57 7.99
C SER A 286 26.69 -1.69 9.21
N SER A 287 26.58 -0.79 10.19
CA SER A 287 27.38 -0.82 11.41
C SER A 287 27.14 -2.05 12.30
N THR A 288 26.02 -2.74 12.15
CA THR A 288 25.61 -3.88 12.99
C THR A 288 25.18 -5.12 12.20
N LEU A 289 25.31 -5.10 10.86
CA LEU A 289 24.97 -6.21 9.95
C LEU A 289 23.56 -6.79 10.20
N LYS A 290 22.58 -5.91 10.42
CA LYS A 290 21.18 -6.31 10.63
C LYS A 290 20.60 -6.97 9.38
N LYS A 291 19.64 -7.87 9.55
CA LYS A 291 18.80 -8.33 8.46
C LYS A 291 17.91 -7.16 8.00
N LEU A 292 17.89 -6.88 6.71
CA LEU A 292 17.10 -5.78 6.14
C LEU A 292 16.05 -6.31 5.16
N SER A 293 14.90 -5.65 5.07
CA SER A 293 13.97 -5.74 3.95
C SER A 293 13.40 -4.35 3.67
N PHE A 294 13.50 -3.91 2.43
CA PHE A 294 13.12 -2.57 2.02
C PHE A 294 12.14 -2.63 0.86
N GLU A 295 11.03 -1.91 1.02
CA GLU A 295 10.03 -1.67 0.00
C GLU A 295 10.07 -0.17 -0.34
N LEU A 296 10.62 0.15 -1.51
CA LEU A 296 10.95 1.52 -1.87
C LEU A 296 10.09 2.02 -3.04
N GLY A 297 10.49 3.13 -3.66
CA GLY A 297 9.77 3.74 -4.76
C GLY A 297 9.57 2.81 -5.96
N GLY A 298 8.54 3.05 -6.73
CA GLY A 298 8.21 2.34 -7.96
C GLY A 298 7.93 3.30 -9.11
N ASN A 299 8.01 2.79 -10.33
CA ASN A 299 7.60 3.49 -11.54
C ASN A 299 7.04 2.49 -12.55
N ALA A 300 5.96 1.78 -12.14
CA ALA A 300 5.47 0.61 -12.82
C ALA A 300 5.07 0.87 -14.28
N PRO A 301 5.56 0.05 -15.23
CA PRO A 301 5.02 0.01 -16.58
C PRO A 301 3.67 -0.71 -16.58
N PHE A 302 2.71 -0.18 -17.35
CA PHE A 302 1.44 -0.81 -17.66
C PHE A 302 1.36 -0.88 -19.19
N ILE A 303 1.42 -2.08 -19.76
CA ILE A 303 1.58 -2.29 -21.22
C ILE A 303 0.29 -2.88 -21.78
N VAL A 304 -0.27 -2.26 -22.81
CA VAL A 304 -1.44 -2.79 -23.53
C VAL A 304 -1.04 -3.08 -24.97
N PHE A 305 -0.96 -4.37 -25.30
CA PHE A 305 -0.70 -4.83 -26.65
C PHE A 305 -1.98 -4.78 -27.50
N ASP A 306 -1.83 -4.69 -28.82
CA ASP A 306 -2.94 -4.66 -29.80
C ASP A 306 -3.76 -5.96 -29.83
N ASP A 307 -3.17 -7.06 -29.33
CA ASP A 307 -3.86 -8.34 -29.15
C ASP A 307 -4.50 -8.49 -27.76
N CYS A 308 -4.66 -7.42 -26.99
CA CYS A 308 -5.28 -7.52 -25.66
C CYS A 308 -6.66 -8.23 -25.75
N PRO A 309 -7.01 -9.09 -24.78
CA PRO A 309 -8.27 -9.85 -24.86
C PRO A 309 -9.51 -8.97 -24.90
N ASP A 310 -9.49 -7.88 -24.15
CA ASP A 310 -10.58 -6.92 -23.96
C ASP A 310 -10.00 -5.55 -23.60
N ILE A 311 -10.23 -4.56 -24.46
CA ILE A 311 -9.72 -3.19 -24.25
C ILE A 311 -10.43 -2.50 -23.07
N ASP A 312 -11.71 -2.80 -22.83
CA ASP A 312 -12.45 -2.21 -21.71
C ASP A 312 -11.94 -2.77 -20.37
N ALA A 313 -11.58 -4.07 -20.32
CA ALA A 313 -10.91 -4.66 -19.18
C ALA A 313 -9.51 -4.06 -18.97
N ALA A 314 -8.75 -3.79 -20.03
CA ALA A 314 -7.45 -3.13 -19.93
C ALA A 314 -7.58 -1.69 -19.40
N VAL A 315 -8.58 -0.93 -19.87
CA VAL A 315 -8.91 0.41 -19.35
C VAL A 315 -9.30 0.36 -17.88
N ALA A 316 -10.18 -0.56 -17.48
CA ALA A 316 -10.58 -0.74 -16.08
C ALA A 316 -9.39 -1.13 -15.19
N GLY A 317 -8.51 -2.02 -15.68
CA GLY A 317 -7.27 -2.39 -14.99
C GLY A 317 -6.31 -1.22 -14.81
N ALA A 318 -6.14 -0.39 -15.84
CA ALA A 318 -5.29 0.81 -15.77
C ALA A 318 -5.85 1.83 -14.77
N ILE A 319 -7.16 2.04 -14.73
CA ILE A 319 -7.83 2.91 -13.76
C ILE A 319 -7.62 2.41 -12.33
N ALA A 320 -7.92 1.15 -12.07
CA ALA A 320 -7.78 0.54 -10.75
C ALA A 320 -6.34 0.58 -10.25
N CYS A 321 -5.36 0.37 -11.15
CA CYS A 321 -3.95 0.43 -10.83
C CYS A 321 -3.46 1.87 -10.60
N LYS A 322 -3.87 2.84 -11.46
CA LYS A 322 -3.29 4.19 -11.45
C LYS A 322 -3.92 5.12 -10.42
N PHE A 323 -5.25 5.07 -10.27
CA PHE A 323 -5.96 6.12 -9.53
C PHE A 323 -6.37 5.74 -8.10
N ARG A 324 -6.13 4.51 -7.67
CA ARG A 324 -6.34 4.10 -6.28
C ARG A 324 -5.62 5.05 -5.31
N SER A 325 -6.32 5.48 -4.27
CA SER A 325 -5.81 6.46 -3.29
C SER A 325 -5.22 7.72 -3.94
N SER A 326 -5.89 8.24 -5.00
CA SER A 326 -5.45 9.40 -5.79
C SER A 326 -4.03 9.24 -6.36
N GLY A 327 -3.64 8.02 -6.74
CA GLY A 327 -2.33 7.72 -7.32
C GLY A 327 -1.19 7.63 -6.31
N GLN A 328 -1.47 7.61 -5.00
CA GLN A 328 -0.47 7.58 -3.93
C GLN A 328 -0.12 6.15 -3.51
N THR A 329 0.19 5.29 -4.48
CA THR A 329 0.50 3.88 -4.28
C THR A 329 1.80 3.52 -5.00
N CYS A 330 2.71 2.83 -4.33
CA CYS A 330 4.02 2.44 -4.88
C CYS A 330 3.95 1.52 -6.12
N VAL A 331 2.85 0.79 -6.27
CA VAL A 331 2.58 -0.09 -7.42
C VAL A 331 1.74 0.57 -8.52
N CYS A 332 1.48 1.88 -8.45
CA CYS A 332 0.72 2.59 -9.47
C CYS A 332 1.36 2.48 -10.85
N ALA A 333 0.51 2.31 -11.88
CA ALA A 333 0.88 2.43 -13.28
C ALA A 333 1.30 3.87 -13.62
N ASN A 334 2.58 4.18 -13.44
CA ASN A 334 3.12 5.52 -13.71
C ASN A 334 3.55 5.70 -15.16
N ARG A 335 3.69 4.61 -15.95
CA ARG A 335 4.06 4.64 -17.35
C ARG A 335 3.13 3.70 -18.12
N ILE A 336 2.05 4.27 -18.70
CA ILE A 336 1.04 3.49 -19.42
C ILE A 336 1.42 3.45 -20.91
N TYR A 337 1.98 2.34 -21.33
CA TYR A 337 2.37 2.07 -22.73
C TYR A 337 1.22 1.41 -23.47
N VAL A 338 0.80 1.99 -24.60
CA VAL A 338 -0.27 1.45 -25.42
C VAL A 338 0.23 1.27 -26.85
N GLN A 339 0.06 0.08 -27.41
CA GLN A 339 0.50 -0.20 -28.77
C GLN A 339 -0.27 0.65 -29.79
N LYS A 340 0.43 1.15 -30.81
CA LYS A 340 -0.10 2.15 -31.75
C LYS A 340 -1.44 1.77 -32.39
N GLY A 341 -1.64 0.49 -32.70
CA GLY A 341 -2.87 0.01 -33.34
C GLY A 341 -4.16 0.27 -32.53
N ILE A 342 -4.06 0.36 -31.20
CA ILE A 342 -5.20 0.58 -30.29
C ILE A 342 -5.06 1.83 -29.44
N TYR A 343 -4.02 2.64 -29.68
CA TYR A 343 -3.68 3.79 -28.81
C TYR A 343 -4.82 4.80 -28.71
N ASP A 344 -5.38 5.22 -29.83
CA ASP A 344 -6.41 6.27 -29.85
C ASP A 344 -7.71 5.77 -29.20
N GLU A 345 -8.10 4.51 -29.44
CA GLU A 345 -9.27 3.90 -28.82
C GLU A 345 -9.09 3.80 -27.31
N PHE A 346 -7.94 3.29 -26.86
CA PHE A 346 -7.63 3.19 -25.43
C PHE A 346 -7.62 4.57 -24.78
N ALA A 347 -6.92 5.55 -25.35
CA ALA A 347 -6.81 6.90 -24.81
C ALA A 347 -8.18 7.57 -24.67
N LYS A 348 -9.06 7.41 -25.66
CA LYS A 348 -10.43 7.91 -25.64
C LYS A 348 -11.22 7.28 -24.47
N LYS A 349 -11.31 5.95 -24.44
CA LYS A 349 -12.07 5.22 -23.42
C LYS A 349 -11.55 5.50 -22.00
N PHE A 350 -10.21 5.55 -21.85
CA PHE A 350 -9.57 5.83 -20.58
C PHE A 350 -9.89 7.24 -20.08
N THR A 351 -9.81 8.25 -20.98
CA THR A 351 -10.15 9.65 -20.66
C THR A 351 -11.63 9.81 -20.29
N GLU A 352 -12.54 9.15 -21.01
CA GLU A 352 -13.97 9.15 -20.72
C GLU A 352 -14.26 8.57 -19.31
N LYS A 353 -13.58 7.49 -18.93
CA LYS A 353 -13.73 6.89 -17.60
C LYS A 353 -13.17 7.78 -16.50
N VAL A 354 -12.01 8.42 -16.70
CA VAL A 354 -11.42 9.38 -15.75
C VAL A 354 -12.34 10.59 -15.59
N GLY A 355 -13.03 11.02 -16.63
CA GLY A 355 -14.01 12.10 -16.59
C GLY A 355 -15.24 11.82 -15.71
N GLN A 356 -15.47 10.57 -15.32
CA GLN A 356 -16.56 10.17 -14.42
C GLN A 356 -16.19 10.26 -12.93
N PHE A 357 -14.94 10.59 -12.60
CA PHE A 357 -14.50 10.67 -11.22
C PHE A 357 -15.05 11.90 -10.49
N HIS A 358 -15.41 11.69 -9.23
CA HIS A 358 -15.85 12.74 -8.32
C HIS A 358 -14.76 12.98 -7.27
N VAL A 359 -14.10 14.15 -7.39
CA VAL A 359 -13.07 14.58 -6.44
C VAL A 359 -13.73 15.36 -5.33
N GLY A 360 -13.47 15.02 -4.08
CA GLY A 360 -14.07 15.69 -2.94
C GLY A 360 -13.55 15.21 -1.59
N TYR A 361 -14.19 15.63 -0.53
CA TYR A 361 -13.87 15.21 0.83
C TYR A 361 -14.23 13.73 1.03
N GLY A 362 -13.29 12.96 1.60
CA GLY A 362 -13.39 11.50 1.65
C GLY A 362 -14.60 10.91 2.37
N PHE A 363 -15.31 11.71 3.16
CA PHE A 363 -16.56 11.32 3.84
C PHE A 363 -17.82 11.70 3.07
N ASP A 364 -17.72 12.48 2.00
CA ASP A 364 -18.90 12.89 1.22
C ASP A 364 -19.38 11.74 0.33
N ASP A 365 -20.72 11.65 0.17
CA ASP A 365 -21.33 10.61 -0.65
C ASP A 365 -20.94 10.74 -2.13
N GLY A 366 -20.62 9.62 -2.74
CA GLY A 366 -20.28 9.53 -4.16
C GLY A 366 -18.87 10.01 -4.52
N VAL A 367 -18.06 10.45 -3.56
CA VAL A 367 -16.66 10.79 -3.78
C VAL A 367 -15.86 9.53 -4.10
N THR A 368 -15.14 9.58 -5.23
CA THR A 368 -14.28 8.50 -5.71
C THR A 368 -12.79 8.78 -5.47
N HIS A 369 -12.40 10.05 -5.35
CA HIS A 369 -11.01 10.49 -5.19
C HIS A 369 -10.91 11.60 -4.15
N GLY A 370 -10.08 11.39 -3.15
CA GLY A 370 -9.75 12.36 -2.10
C GLY A 370 -8.56 13.24 -2.46
N PRO A 371 -8.10 14.07 -1.50
CA PRO A 371 -6.89 14.89 -1.64
C PRO A 371 -5.62 14.02 -1.71
N VAL A 372 -4.52 14.62 -2.14
CA VAL A 372 -3.18 14.12 -1.82
C VAL A 372 -2.81 14.53 -0.39
N ILE A 373 -1.79 13.87 0.19
CA ILE A 373 -1.51 14.02 1.63
C ILE A 373 -1.05 15.42 2.05
N HIS A 374 -0.38 16.17 1.16
CA HIS A 374 0.14 17.51 1.47
C HIS A 374 0.39 18.32 0.18
N ASP A 375 0.55 19.62 0.32
CA ASP A 375 0.77 20.61 -0.74
C ASP A 375 2.02 20.37 -1.60
N ARG A 376 3.07 19.80 -1.01
CA ARG A 376 4.27 19.41 -1.77
C ARG A 376 3.97 18.37 -2.85
N ALA A 377 2.99 17.48 -2.60
CA ALA A 377 2.54 16.53 -3.62
C ALA A 377 1.81 17.23 -4.76
N VAL A 378 0.96 18.24 -4.46
CA VAL A 378 0.33 19.11 -5.47
C VAL A 378 1.37 19.81 -6.34
N THR A 379 2.38 20.39 -5.70
CA THR A 379 3.49 21.07 -6.40
C THR A 379 4.25 20.11 -7.33
N LYS A 380 4.57 18.90 -6.87
CA LYS A 380 5.25 17.88 -7.68
C LYS A 380 4.42 17.44 -8.88
N VAL A 381 3.13 17.21 -8.67
CA VAL A 381 2.20 16.85 -9.75
C VAL A 381 2.18 17.95 -10.82
N GLN A 382 2.07 19.23 -10.41
CA GLN A 382 2.08 20.35 -11.35
C GLN A 382 3.40 20.43 -12.12
N GLN A 383 4.55 20.28 -11.46
CA GLN A 383 5.86 20.28 -12.13
C GLN A 383 5.99 19.19 -13.19
N HIS A 384 5.45 17.99 -12.96
CA HIS A 384 5.47 16.90 -13.93
C HIS A 384 4.59 17.20 -15.14
N ILE A 385 3.43 17.84 -14.93
CA ILE A 385 2.51 18.22 -16.00
C ILE A 385 3.12 19.35 -16.83
N ASP A 386 3.70 20.38 -16.19
CA ASP A 386 4.32 21.52 -16.86
C ASP A 386 5.53 21.09 -17.71
N ASP A 387 6.39 20.20 -17.18
CA ASP A 387 7.49 19.62 -17.93
C ASP A 387 6.98 18.85 -19.16
N ALA A 388 5.98 17.97 -18.98
CA ALA A 388 5.45 17.16 -20.06
C ALA A 388 4.79 18.01 -21.15
N THR A 389 3.98 19.01 -20.78
CA THR A 389 3.31 19.89 -21.73
C THR A 389 4.28 20.81 -22.47
N SER A 390 5.32 21.30 -21.79
CA SER A 390 6.39 22.10 -22.42
C SER A 390 7.16 21.31 -23.49
N LYS A 391 7.17 19.97 -23.40
CA LYS A 391 7.81 19.05 -24.33
C LYS A 391 6.83 18.43 -25.35
N GLY A 392 5.59 18.90 -25.41
CA GLY A 392 4.62 18.54 -26.44
C GLY A 392 3.56 17.52 -26.06
N ALA A 393 3.54 17.02 -24.82
CA ALA A 393 2.42 16.23 -24.32
C ALA A 393 1.14 17.07 -24.25
N LYS A 394 -0.01 16.42 -24.41
CA LYS A 394 -1.32 17.08 -24.36
C LYS A 394 -2.09 16.62 -23.12
N VAL A 395 -2.72 17.58 -22.44
CA VAL A 395 -3.67 17.28 -21.37
C VAL A 395 -5.00 16.89 -22.00
N ALA A 396 -5.36 15.61 -21.93
CA ALA A 396 -6.64 15.12 -22.44
C ALA A 396 -7.79 15.43 -21.46
N ILE A 397 -7.52 15.40 -20.15
CA ILE A 397 -8.43 15.82 -19.08
C ILE A 397 -7.65 16.19 -17.83
N GLY A 398 -8.19 17.05 -16.97
CA GLY A 398 -7.61 17.44 -15.69
C GLY A 398 -6.55 18.54 -15.82
N GLY A 399 -5.36 18.32 -15.28
CA GLY A 399 -4.18 19.20 -15.41
C GLY A 399 -4.17 20.42 -14.50
N LYS A 400 -4.97 20.46 -13.42
CA LYS A 400 -5.04 21.63 -12.53
C LYS A 400 -5.33 21.25 -11.07
N ALA A 401 -4.80 22.06 -10.17
CA ALA A 401 -5.21 22.04 -8.77
C ALA A 401 -6.69 22.48 -8.63
N LEU A 402 -7.33 22.04 -7.54
CA LEU A 402 -8.73 22.32 -7.23
C LEU A 402 -8.84 23.09 -5.90
N PRO A 403 -8.37 24.36 -5.85
CA PRO A 403 -8.26 25.12 -4.60
C PRO A 403 -9.60 25.37 -3.92
N ASP A 404 -10.71 25.38 -4.67
CA ASP A 404 -12.07 25.51 -4.13
C ASP A 404 -12.47 24.34 -3.21
N LEU A 405 -11.85 23.16 -3.38
CA LEU A 405 -12.04 22.00 -2.51
C LEU A 405 -11.07 21.98 -1.33
N GLY A 406 -9.89 22.59 -1.50
CA GLY A 406 -8.82 22.67 -0.51
C GLY A 406 -7.43 22.64 -1.13
N ALA A 407 -6.41 22.92 -0.32
CA ALA A 407 -5.03 23.09 -0.79
C ALA A 407 -4.41 21.80 -1.39
N ASN A 408 -4.90 20.65 -0.97
CA ASN A 408 -4.33 19.35 -1.36
C ASN A 408 -5.12 18.63 -2.46
N PHE A 409 -6.09 19.27 -3.10
CA PHE A 409 -6.87 18.65 -4.16
C PHE A 409 -6.29 18.94 -5.53
N TYR A 410 -6.16 17.89 -6.32
CA TYR A 410 -5.71 17.95 -7.70
C TYR A 410 -6.62 17.12 -8.61
N SER A 411 -6.94 17.62 -9.80
CA SER A 411 -7.78 16.92 -10.76
C SER A 411 -7.09 15.65 -11.29
N PRO A 412 -7.78 14.49 -11.31
CA PRO A 412 -7.29 13.32 -12.03
C PRO A 412 -6.99 13.70 -13.48
N THR A 413 -5.77 13.40 -13.92
CA THR A 413 -5.19 13.93 -15.15
C THR A 413 -4.76 12.81 -16.06
N VAL A 414 -5.06 12.95 -17.36
CA VAL A 414 -4.56 12.08 -18.43
C VAL A 414 -3.71 12.92 -19.37
N LEU A 415 -2.47 12.48 -19.59
CA LEU A 415 -1.56 13.06 -20.57
C LEU A 415 -1.40 12.11 -21.74
N THR A 416 -1.50 12.63 -22.97
CA THR A 416 -1.27 11.88 -24.23
C THR A 416 -0.04 12.38 -24.96
N GLY A 417 0.55 11.53 -25.80
CA GLY A 417 1.76 11.88 -26.56
C GLY A 417 2.99 12.08 -25.66
N VAL A 418 3.06 11.37 -24.55
CA VAL A 418 4.20 11.45 -23.62
C VAL A 418 5.39 10.69 -24.21
N THR A 419 6.59 11.24 -24.00
CA THR A 419 7.87 10.70 -24.50
C THR A 419 8.84 10.43 -23.36
N SER A 420 9.89 9.67 -23.62
CA SER A 420 10.85 9.19 -22.60
C SER A 420 11.77 10.29 -22.03
N ASP A 421 11.85 11.47 -22.65
CA ASP A 421 12.64 12.62 -22.18
C ASP A 421 11.89 13.52 -21.19
N MET A 422 10.61 13.24 -20.93
CA MET A 422 9.78 13.94 -19.95
C MET A 422 10.06 13.42 -18.55
N LYS A 423 10.04 14.29 -17.52
CA LYS A 423 10.29 13.90 -16.12
C LYS A 423 9.39 12.76 -15.65
N ILE A 424 8.12 12.78 -16.03
CA ILE A 424 7.13 11.77 -15.64
C ILE A 424 7.47 10.36 -16.17
N ALA A 425 8.36 10.24 -17.16
CA ALA A 425 8.83 8.94 -17.66
C ALA A 425 9.87 8.28 -16.73
N SER A 426 10.66 9.08 -15.99
CA SER A 426 11.75 8.61 -15.14
C SER A 426 11.50 8.77 -13.64
N GLU A 427 10.71 9.77 -13.25
CA GLU A 427 10.42 10.08 -11.84
C GLU A 427 9.05 9.57 -11.43
N GLU A 428 8.96 8.94 -10.24
CA GLU A 428 7.68 8.56 -9.65
C GLU A 428 6.85 9.80 -9.30
N THR A 429 5.63 9.93 -9.86
CA THR A 429 4.75 11.08 -9.58
C THR A 429 4.12 11.01 -8.20
N PHE A 430 3.65 9.84 -7.78
CA PHE A 430 2.91 9.58 -6.54
C PHE A 430 1.68 10.49 -6.38
N GLY A 431 0.91 10.63 -7.47
CA GLY A 431 -0.24 11.51 -7.58
C GLY A 431 -1.16 11.14 -8.74
N PRO A 432 -2.27 11.87 -8.94
CA PRO A 432 -3.35 11.48 -9.84
C PRO A 432 -3.09 11.83 -11.33
N VAL A 433 -1.92 11.46 -11.86
CA VAL A 433 -1.56 11.72 -13.27
C VAL A 433 -1.24 10.41 -14.00
N ALA A 434 -1.91 10.17 -15.11
CA ALA A 434 -1.74 9.01 -15.97
C ALA A 434 -1.13 9.42 -17.32
N PRO A 435 0.16 9.20 -17.56
CA PRO A 435 0.80 9.47 -18.85
C PRO A 435 0.65 8.28 -19.78
N LEU A 436 0.19 8.52 -21.01
CA LEU A 436 0.06 7.53 -22.07
C LEU A 436 1.20 7.65 -23.09
N PHE A 437 1.95 6.56 -23.27
CA PHE A 437 3.08 6.44 -24.18
C PHE A 437 2.72 5.53 -25.35
N PRO A 438 2.84 5.96 -26.62
CA PRO A 438 2.70 5.06 -27.74
C PRO A 438 3.95 4.18 -27.91
N PHE A 439 3.78 2.93 -28.35
CA PHE A 439 4.88 2.07 -28.76
C PHE A 439 4.49 1.23 -30.01
N GLU A 440 5.47 0.69 -30.72
CA GLU A 440 5.25 -0.09 -31.92
C GLU A 440 5.46 -1.60 -31.71
N THR A 441 6.56 -1.99 -31.08
CA THR A 441 6.97 -3.40 -31.01
C THR A 441 7.17 -3.91 -29.57
N GLU A 442 7.00 -5.24 -29.39
CA GLU A 442 7.26 -5.93 -28.13
C GLU A 442 8.68 -5.64 -27.60
N LYS A 443 9.69 -5.68 -28.48
CA LYS A 443 11.08 -5.41 -28.10
C LYS A 443 11.30 -3.98 -27.62
N GLU A 444 10.68 -3.02 -28.28
CA GLU A 444 10.73 -1.61 -27.92
C GLU A 444 10.15 -1.38 -26.52
N VAL A 445 8.92 -1.85 -26.27
CA VAL A 445 8.24 -1.59 -25.00
C VAL A 445 8.92 -2.28 -23.83
N VAL A 446 9.45 -3.48 -23.98
CA VAL A 446 10.24 -4.15 -22.94
C VAL A 446 11.50 -3.34 -22.61
N LYS A 447 12.21 -2.82 -23.62
CA LYS A 447 13.36 -1.94 -23.40
C LYS A 447 12.97 -0.66 -22.65
N LEU A 448 11.88 0.00 -23.04
CA LEU A 448 11.37 1.20 -22.37
C LEU A 448 10.92 0.91 -20.93
N ALA A 449 10.24 -0.21 -20.72
CA ALA A 449 9.78 -0.64 -19.41
C ALA A 449 10.95 -0.85 -18.43
N ASN A 450 12.03 -1.49 -18.90
CA ASN A 450 13.21 -1.82 -18.10
C ASN A 450 14.20 -0.66 -17.91
N ALA A 451 14.01 0.47 -18.59
CA ALA A 451 14.91 1.62 -18.53
C ALA A 451 14.92 2.34 -17.16
N ALA A 452 13.93 2.07 -16.27
CA ALA A 452 13.91 2.63 -14.93
C ALA A 452 14.86 1.91 -13.99
N GLU A 453 15.50 2.67 -13.08
CA GLU A 453 16.36 2.15 -12.01
C GLU A 453 15.57 1.40 -10.92
N VAL A 454 14.26 1.51 -10.92
CA VAL A 454 13.32 0.85 -9.99
C VAL A 454 12.56 -0.27 -10.69
N GLY A 455 12.16 -1.31 -9.93
CA GLY A 455 11.45 -2.46 -10.46
C GLY A 455 10.53 -3.11 -9.41
N LEU A 456 9.50 -2.39 -8.94
CA LEU A 456 8.57 -2.93 -7.94
C LEU A 456 7.49 -3.78 -8.60
N ALA A 457 6.71 -3.18 -9.49
CA ALA A 457 5.56 -3.79 -10.15
C ALA A 457 5.57 -3.52 -11.65
N GLY A 458 4.89 -4.37 -12.41
CA GLY A 458 4.59 -4.18 -13.82
C GLY A 458 3.27 -4.85 -14.19
N TYR A 459 2.65 -4.41 -15.27
CA TYR A 459 1.37 -4.92 -15.74
C TYR A 459 1.38 -5.03 -17.26
N PHE A 460 0.70 -6.03 -17.79
CA PHE A 460 0.46 -6.05 -19.25
C PHE A 460 -0.78 -6.86 -19.63
N PHE A 461 -1.33 -6.52 -20.79
CA PHE A 461 -2.51 -7.15 -21.37
C PHE A 461 -2.17 -7.72 -22.74
N SER A 462 -2.36 -9.03 -22.93
CA SER A 462 -2.17 -9.78 -24.17
C SER A 462 -2.94 -11.10 -24.09
N ARG A 463 -3.38 -11.61 -25.26
CA ARG A 463 -3.97 -12.96 -25.37
C ARG A 463 -2.99 -14.03 -25.84
N ASP A 464 -1.86 -13.65 -26.39
CA ASP A 464 -0.84 -14.57 -26.88
C ASP A 464 -0.05 -15.18 -25.73
N VAL A 465 -0.20 -16.48 -25.49
CA VAL A 465 0.46 -17.19 -24.39
C VAL A 465 1.99 -17.13 -24.51
N GLY A 466 2.54 -17.21 -25.72
CA GLY A 466 3.97 -17.09 -25.96
C GLY A 466 4.50 -15.71 -25.56
N ARG A 467 3.78 -14.65 -25.95
CA ARG A 467 4.08 -13.26 -25.53
C ARG A 467 3.99 -13.12 -24.01
N ILE A 468 2.96 -13.70 -23.38
CA ILE A 468 2.78 -13.63 -21.92
C ILE A 468 4.04 -14.13 -21.20
N TYR A 469 4.56 -15.31 -21.56
CA TYR A 469 5.79 -15.82 -20.94
C TYR A 469 7.02 -14.98 -21.27
N ARG A 470 7.25 -14.65 -22.56
CA ARG A 470 8.42 -13.87 -22.97
C ARG A 470 8.49 -12.51 -22.29
N VAL A 471 7.35 -11.79 -22.23
CA VAL A 471 7.29 -10.46 -21.64
C VAL A 471 7.38 -10.54 -20.11
N ALA A 472 6.70 -11.54 -19.48
CA ALA A 472 6.78 -11.73 -18.04
C ALA A 472 8.21 -12.02 -17.55
N GLU A 473 8.96 -12.85 -18.27
CA GLU A 473 10.34 -13.19 -17.95
C GLU A 473 11.33 -12.05 -18.25
N ALA A 474 11.01 -11.21 -19.26
CA ALA A 474 11.88 -10.12 -19.68
C ALA A 474 11.73 -8.83 -18.87
N LEU A 475 10.59 -8.63 -18.19
CA LEU A 475 10.37 -7.43 -17.38
C LEU A 475 11.09 -7.49 -16.03
N GLU A 476 11.93 -6.50 -15.75
CA GLU A 476 12.76 -6.40 -14.56
C GLU A 476 12.00 -5.76 -13.39
N CYS A 477 10.97 -6.45 -12.90
CA CYS A 477 10.20 -6.06 -11.72
C CYS A 477 9.91 -7.26 -10.82
N GLY A 478 9.63 -6.98 -9.56
CA GLY A 478 9.43 -8.04 -8.56
C GLY A 478 8.06 -8.67 -8.60
N MET A 479 7.07 -7.97 -9.17
CA MET A 479 5.67 -8.41 -9.27
C MET A 479 5.09 -8.06 -10.64
N LEU A 480 4.29 -8.98 -11.19
CA LEU A 480 3.63 -8.78 -12.49
C LEU A 480 2.15 -9.10 -12.42
N GLY A 481 1.32 -8.21 -12.98
CA GLY A 481 -0.08 -8.45 -13.29
C GLY A 481 -0.27 -8.71 -14.78
N VAL A 482 -0.78 -9.89 -15.15
CA VAL A 482 -1.10 -10.23 -16.53
C VAL A 482 -2.62 -10.24 -16.69
N ASN A 483 -3.12 -9.42 -17.61
CA ASN A 483 -4.55 -9.23 -17.83
C ASN A 483 -5.32 -8.76 -16.57
N THR A 484 -4.64 -8.08 -15.66
CA THR A 484 -5.20 -7.50 -14.44
C THR A 484 -4.42 -6.26 -14.03
N GLY A 485 -5.10 -5.29 -13.40
CA GLY A 485 -4.48 -4.13 -12.74
C GLY A 485 -4.28 -4.31 -11.23
N LEU A 486 -4.60 -5.49 -10.67
CA LEU A 486 -4.54 -5.77 -9.23
C LEU A 486 -3.56 -6.91 -8.96
N ILE A 487 -2.53 -6.64 -8.12
CA ILE A 487 -1.48 -7.61 -7.77
C ILE A 487 -1.27 -7.75 -6.26
N SER A 488 -1.95 -6.91 -5.48
CA SER A 488 -1.77 -6.88 -4.02
C SER A 488 -2.70 -7.88 -3.36
N ASP A 489 -2.15 -8.97 -2.85
CA ASP A 489 -2.84 -10.02 -2.10
C ASP A 489 -1.94 -10.47 -0.94
N PRO A 490 -2.46 -10.74 0.28
CA PRO A 490 -1.65 -11.25 1.39
C PRO A 490 -0.92 -12.57 1.09
N ALA A 491 -1.46 -13.38 0.18
CA ALA A 491 -0.85 -14.64 -0.27
C ALA A 491 0.26 -14.44 -1.32
N SER A 492 0.32 -13.25 -1.96
CA SER A 492 1.32 -12.93 -2.98
C SER A 492 2.59 -12.39 -2.35
N PRO A 493 3.79 -12.79 -2.82
CA PRO A 493 5.06 -12.24 -2.36
C PRO A 493 5.25 -10.82 -2.89
N PHE A 494 4.92 -9.84 -2.07
CA PHE A 494 5.07 -8.42 -2.41
C PHE A 494 6.52 -7.98 -2.26
N GLY A 495 7.09 -7.34 -3.27
CA GLY A 495 8.43 -6.77 -3.22
C GLY A 495 9.04 -6.52 -4.59
N GLY A 496 10.08 -5.68 -4.60
CA GLY A 496 10.76 -5.20 -5.80
C GLY A 496 12.10 -5.86 -6.06
N VAL A 497 12.71 -5.38 -7.15
CA VAL A 497 14.10 -5.58 -7.55
C VAL A 497 14.73 -4.22 -7.85
N LYS A 498 16.00 -4.17 -8.18
CA LYS A 498 16.73 -2.91 -8.42
C LYS A 498 16.62 -1.96 -7.21
N GLU A 499 16.48 -0.64 -7.45
CA GLU A 499 16.34 0.36 -6.40
C GLU A 499 14.93 0.43 -5.75
N SER A 500 14.01 -0.46 -6.13
CA SER A 500 12.78 -0.69 -5.37
C SER A 500 12.99 -1.51 -4.09
N GLY A 501 14.21 -1.97 -3.86
CA GLY A 501 14.59 -2.63 -2.62
C GLY A 501 14.69 -4.15 -2.74
N PHE A 502 14.60 -4.83 -1.60
CA PHE A 502 14.81 -6.27 -1.48
C PHE A 502 14.07 -6.85 -0.27
N GLY A 503 13.93 -8.17 -0.25
CA GLY A 503 13.04 -8.89 0.66
C GLY A 503 11.65 -9.06 0.06
N ARG A 504 10.78 -9.74 0.80
CA ARG A 504 9.37 -9.93 0.41
C ARG A 504 8.45 -9.76 1.61
N GLU A 505 7.28 -9.20 1.37
CA GLU A 505 6.20 -9.06 2.35
C GLU A 505 4.97 -9.86 1.89
N GLY A 506 4.15 -10.33 2.84
CA GLY A 506 3.08 -11.27 2.51
C GLY A 506 3.60 -12.65 2.11
N SER A 507 2.70 -13.53 1.67
CA SER A 507 3.05 -14.90 1.27
C SER A 507 3.79 -15.70 2.37
N LYS A 508 4.10 -16.94 2.08
CA LYS A 508 5.02 -17.74 2.91
C LYS A 508 6.45 -17.16 2.97
N TYR A 509 6.84 -16.38 1.96
CA TYR A 509 8.18 -15.76 1.91
C TYR A 509 8.35 -14.60 2.89
N GLY A 510 7.27 -13.90 3.25
CA GLY A 510 7.35 -12.78 4.18
C GLY A 510 7.81 -13.16 5.58
N ILE A 511 7.50 -14.37 6.04
CA ILE A 511 7.93 -14.84 7.36
C ILE A 511 9.42 -15.18 7.40
N ASP A 512 10.02 -15.51 6.27
CA ASP A 512 11.45 -15.78 6.14
C ASP A 512 12.30 -14.55 6.51
N GLU A 513 11.74 -13.36 6.31
CA GLU A 513 12.38 -12.09 6.67
C GLU A 513 12.57 -11.91 8.20
N TYR A 514 11.81 -12.63 9.01
CA TYR A 514 11.81 -12.54 10.48
C TYR A 514 12.39 -13.79 11.16
N THR A 515 12.94 -14.72 10.37
CA THR A 515 13.55 -15.96 10.87
C THR A 515 14.99 -16.10 10.45
N THR A 516 15.73 -16.91 11.21
CA THR A 516 17.05 -17.44 10.86
C THR A 516 17.02 -18.95 10.84
N ILE A 517 17.78 -19.55 9.91
CA ILE A 517 17.95 -21.00 9.83
C ILE A 517 19.17 -21.39 10.66
N LYS A 518 18.99 -22.37 11.57
CA LYS A 518 20.10 -22.99 12.29
C LYS A 518 20.25 -24.43 11.84
N SER A 519 21.41 -24.81 11.36
CA SER A 519 21.77 -26.18 11.06
C SER A 519 22.28 -26.89 12.33
N ILE A 520 21.82 -28.10 12.57
CA ILE A 520 22.20 -28.97 13.68
C ILE A 520 22.67 -30.30 13.07
N THR A 521 23.96 -30.64 13.29
CA THR A 521 24.52 -31.93 12.87
C THR A 521 24.72 -32.80 14.11
N ILE A 522 24.07 -33.96 14.11
CA ILE A 522 24.23 -34.97 15.17
C ILE A 522 25.09 -36.10 14.59
N GLY A 523 26.25 -36.31 15.19
CA GLY A 523 27.19 -37.39 14.81
C GLY A 523 27.07 -38.61 15.73
N GLY A 524 27.77 -39.69 15.36
CA GLY A 524 27.87 -40.88 16.17
C GLY A 524 26.60 -41.76 16.21
N ILE A 525 25.69 -41.56 15.26
CA ILE A 525 24.47 -42.38 15.16
C ILE A 525 24.83 -43.71 14.54
N GLN A 526 24.68 -44.79 15.30
CA GLN A 526 24.87 -46.14 14.79
C GLN A 526 23.69 -46.48 13.84
N ASN A 527 24.03 -47.06 12.67
CA ASN A 527 23.04 -47.39 11.64
C ASN A 527 22.56 -48.85 11.78
N GLU A 528 23.19 -49.67 12.64
CA GLU A 528 22.79 -51.06 12.89
C GLU A 528 21.87 -51.15 14.11
N LEU A 529 20.85 -51.97 14.01
CA LEU A 529 19.99 -52.27 15.15
C LEU A 529 20.83 -53.08 16.16
N GLN A 530 20.82 -52.63 17.40
CA GLN A 530 21.48 -53.36 18.47
C GLN A 530 20.58 -54.54 18.92
N GLY A 531 21.14 -55.76 18.98
CA GLY A 531 20.47 -56.95 19.41
C GLY A 531 20.24 -57.05 20.91
#